data_a5edc3e2ad90093813c94faad0a8a451
#
_entry.id   a5edc3e2ad90093813c94faad0a8a451
#
_cell.length_a   1.000
_cell.length_b   1.000
_cell.length_c   1.000
_cell.angle_alpha   90.00
_cell.angle_beta   90.00
_cell.angle_gamma   90.00
#
_symmetry.space_group_name_H-M   'P 1'
#
loop_
_entity.id
_entity.type
_entity.pdbx_description
1 polymer ?
#
loop_
_entity_poly.entity_id
_entity_poly.type
_entity_poly.pdbx_seq_one_letter_code
_entity_poly.pdbx_strand_id
1 'polypeptide(L)'
;MDLQECLARKDSGQIYFPEPELVDAQQKVLELQYDFNATRPAEQEKRQQLLKQMFAEIGEGCYIEPPLHANWAGQNVHFGKNVYANFNLTLVDDTHIYVGDGVMFGPNVTVCTGTHPVHPELRARQAQYNLPVHIGSYV
;
A
#
# COMPACT_ATOMS: atom_id res chain seq x y z
N MET A 1 -4.76 14.92 18.15
CA MET A 1 -5.19 14.87 16.73
C MET A 1 -5.99 13.60 16.54
N ASP A 2 -7.20 13.70 16.01
CA ASP A 2 -8.01 12.49 15.76
C ASP A 2 -7.55 11.74 14.51
N LEU A 3 -8.10 10.55 14.29
CA LEU A 3 -7.68 9.69 13.19
C LEU A 3 -7.90 10.36 11.83
N GLN A 4 -9.03 11.06 11.64
CA GLN A 4 -9.33 11.73 10.36
C GLN A 4 -8.30 12.82 10.04
N GLU A 5 -7.93 13.59 11.04
CA GLU A 5 -6.89 14.62 10.88
C GLU A 5 -5.53 14.00 10.58
N CYS A 6 -5.18 12.90 11.26
CA CYS A 6 -3.94 12.17 11.02
C CYS A 6 -3.88 11.62 9.58
N LEU A 7 -4.96 11.01 9.11
CA LEU A 7 -5.04 10.46 7.75
C LEU A 7 -4.96 11.58 6.70
N ALA A 8 -5.66 12.69 6.91
CA ALA A 8 -5.62 13.82 6.00
C ALA A 8 -4.21 14.40 5.89
N ARG A 9 -3.52 14.54 7.02
CA ARG A 9 -2.15 15.06 7.04
C ARG A 9 -1.17 14.10 6.37
N LYS A 10 -1.33 12.81 6.60
CA LYS A 10 -0.53 11.75 5.95
C LYS A 10 -0.63 11.84 4.42
N ASP A 11 -1.79 12.18 3.89
CA ASP A 11 -2.04 12.26 2.46
C ASP A 11 -1.80 13.66 1.87
N SER A 12 -1.46 14.63 2.69
CA SER A 12 -1.34 16.03 2.26
C SER A 12 -0.01 16.41 1.60
N GLY A 13 1.00 15.56 1.69
CA GLY A 13 2.37 15.89 1.27
C GLY A 13 3.15 16.68 2.31
N GLN A 14 2.51 17.07 3.41
CA GLN A 14 3.16 17.81 4.49
C GLN A 14 3.81 16.83 5.47
N ILE A 15 4.73 17.37 6.27
CA ILE A 15 5.39 16.59 7.32
C ILE A 15 4.37 16.20 8.38
N TYR A 16 4.42 14.94 8.81
CA TYR A 16 3.61 14.42 9.90
C TYR A 16 4.46 13.48 10.77
N PHE A 17 3.91 13.11 11.91
CA PHE A 17 4.62 12.28 12.90
C PHE A 17 3.81 11.00 13.17
N PRO A 18 4.48 9.93 13.64
CA PRO A 18 3.77 8.71 14.00
C PRO A 18 2.89 8.96 15.23
N GLU A 19 1.59 9.06 15.00
CA GLU A 19 0.59 9.22 16.05
C GLU A 19 0.01 7.85 16.43
N PRO A 20 -0.33 7.61 17.70
CA PRO A 20 -0.90 6.32 18.12
C PRO A 20 -2.11 5.89 17.29
N GLU A 21 -2.97 6.85 16.92
CA GLU A 21 -4.17 6.60 16.12
C GLU A 21 -3.82 6.03 14.74
N LEU A 22 -2.75 6.53 14.12
CA LEU A 22 -2.27 6.01 12.84
C LEU A 22 -1.70 4.60 12.99
N VAL A 23 -0.90 4.38 14.02
CA VAL A 23 -0.30 3.06 14.28
C VAL A 23 -1.39 2.01 14.50
N ASP A 24 -2.41 2.34 15.30
CA ASP A 24 -3.51 1.41 15.58
C ASP A 24 -4.31 1.10 14.30
N ALA A 25 -4.61 2.11 13.49
CA ALA A 25 -5.32 1.91 12.23
C ALA A 25 -4.51 1.05 11.26
N GLN A 26 -3.21 1.27 11.19
CA GLN A 26 -2.31 0.48 10.34
C GLN A 26 -2.28 -0.98 10.77
N GLN A 27 -2.15 -1.24 12.06
CA GLN A 27 -2.12 -2.61 12.58
C GLN A 27 -3.38 -3.39 12.22
N LYS A 28 -4.53 -2.74 12.26
CA LYS A 28 -5.81 -3.40 11.91
C LYS A 28 -5.84 -3.83 10.45
N VAL A 29 -5.42 -2.98 9.53
CA VAL A 29 -5.46 -3.34 8.10
C VAL A 29 -4.39 -4.37 7.75
N LEU A 30 -3.27 -4.40 8.47
CA LEU A 30 -2.22 -5.40 8.25
C LEU A 30 -2.68 -6.83 8.59
N GLU A 31 -3.72 -6.99 9.40
CA GLU A 31 -4.32 -8.31 9.64
C GLU A 31 -4.87 -8.92 8.34
N LEU A 32 -5.47 -8.09 7.48
CA LEU A 32 -5.95 -8.55 6.17
C LEU A 32 -4.81 -9.03 5.29
N GLN A 33 -3.69 -8.32 5.31
CA GLN A 33 -2.50 -8.72 4.55
C GLN A 33 -1.93 -10.04 5.05
N TYR A 34 -1.90 -10.24 6.35
CA TYR A 34 -1.50 -11.52 6.92
C TYR A 34 -2.37 -12.65 6.40
N ASP A 35 -3.69 -12.48 6.41
CA ASP A 35 -4.63 -13.48 5.91
C ASP A 35 -4.41 -13.76 4.43
N PHE A 36 -4.18 -12.73 3.63
CA PHE A 36 -3.89 -12.89 2.20
C PHE A 36 -2.62 -13.72 1.99
N ASN A 37 -1.55 -13.38 2.69
CA ASN A 37 -0.26 -14.06 2.53
C ASN A 37 -0.27 -15.49 3.08
N ALA A 38 -1.24 -15.83 3.93
CA ALA A 38 -1.41 -17.17 4.47
C ALA A 38 -2.31 -18.07 3.59
N THR A 39 -2.84 -17.54 2.47
CA THR A 39 -3.71 -18.33 1.59
C THR A 39 -2.91 -19.40 0.85
N ARG A 40 -3.59 -20.52 0.59
CA ARG A 40 -3.04 -21.61 -0.20
C ARG A 40 -3.21 -21.31 -1.70
N PRO A 41 -2.38 -21.91 -2.57
CA PRO A 41 -2.52 -21.70 -4.02
C PRO A 41 -3.91 -22.04 -4.58
N ALA A 42 -4.60 -23.01 -3.99
CA ALA A 42 -5.94 -23.39 -4.41
C ALA A 42 -7.04 -22.39 -3.99
N GLU A 43 -6.72 -21.45 -3.10
CA GLU A 43 -7.71 -20.52 -2.53
C GLU A 43 -7.81 -19.21 -3.32
N GLN A 44 -7.97 -19.32 -4.64
CA GLN A 44 -7.97 -18.15 -5.52
C GLN A 44 -9.14 -17.20 -5.26
N GLU A 45 -10.33 -17.74 -4.98
CA GLU A 45 -11.51 -16.93 -4.69
C GLU A 45 -11.31 -16.13 -3.38
N LYS A 46 -10.78 -16.78 -2.35
CA LYS A 46 -10.46 -16.13 -1.09
C LYS A 46 -9.47 -14.98 -1.27
N ARG A 47 -8.44 -15.19 -2.10
CA ARG A 47 -7.46 -14.16 -2.44
C ARG A 47 -8.13 -12.94 -3.08
N GLN A 48 -9.04 -13.17 -4.05
CA GLN A 48 -9.73 -12.09 -4.73
C GLN A 48 -10.63 -11.30 -3.77
N GLN A 49 -11.32 -11.98 -2.88
CA GLN A 49 -12.15 -11.32 -1.87
C GLN A 49 -11.33 -10.47 -0.91
N LEU A 50 -10.18 -10.98 -0.46
CA LEU A 50 -9.29 -10.25 0.43
C LEU A 50 -8.70 -9.02 -0.26
N LEU A 51 -8.28 -9.13 -1.51
CA LEU A 51 -7.73 -8.00 -2.27
C LEU A 51 -8.74 -6.86 -2.41
N LYS A 52 -10.03 -7.18 -2.58
CA LYS A 52 -11.09 -6.17 -2.63
C LYS A 52 -11.26 -5.42 -1.31
N GLN A 53 -10.99 -6.07 -0.19
CA GLN A 53 -11.04 -5.43 1.12
C GLN A 53 -9.77 -4.62 1.40
N MET A 54 -8.63 -5.09 0.87
CA MET A 54 -7.32 -4.49 1.11
C MET A 54 -7.09 -3.25 0.27
N PHE A 55 -7.37 -3.31 -1.03
CA PHE A 55 -7.03 -2.23 -1.96
C PHE A 55 -8.11 -1.16 -2.00
N ALA A 56 -7.69 0.09 -2.20
CA ALA A 56 -8.62 1.19 -2.43
C ALA A 56 -9.47 0.94 -3.67
N GLU A 57 -8.83 0.47 -4.74
CA GLU A 57 -9.47 0.07 -5.99
C GLU A 57 -8.67 -1.09 -6.58
N ILE A 58 -9.36 -2.07 -7.13
CA ILE A 58 -8.72 -3.15 -7.88
C ILE A 58 -9.66 -3.59 -9.00
N GLY A 59 -9.19 -3.49 -10.25
CA GLY A 59 -9.97 -3.86 -11.41
C GLY A 59 -10.06 -5.38 -11.60
N GLU A 60 -10.86 -5.79 -12.59
CA GLU A 60 -11.02 -7.19 -12.95
C GLU A 60 -9.73 -7.79 -13.49
N GLY A 61 -9.56 -9.08 -13.30
CA GLY A 61 -8.45 -9.83 -13.91
C GLY A 61 -7.10 -9.61 -13.28
N CYS A 62 -7.04 -8.97 -12.12
CA CYS A 62 -5.77 -8.77 -11.41
C CYS A 62 -5.34 -10.05 -10.69
N TYR A 63 -4.04 -10.29 -10.68
CA TYR A 63 -3.44 -11.40 -9.95
C TYR A 63 -2.22 -10.91 -9.18
N ILE A 64 -2.17 -11.23 -7.91
CA ILE A 64 -1.01 -10.93 -7.05
C ILE A 64 -0.55 -12.21 -6.40
N GLU A 65 0.68 -12.61 -6.71
CA GLU A 65 1.30 -13.79 -6.07
C GLU A 65 1.77 -13.42 -4.67
N PRO A 66 1.32 -14.12 -3.63
CA PRO A 66 1.85 -13.90 -2.28
C PRO A 66 3.34 -14.26 -2.20
N PRO A 67 4.10 -13.67 -1.28
CA PRO A 67 3.63 -12.67 -0.34
C PRO A 67 3.60 -11.27 -0.95
N LEU A 68 2.62 -10.49 -0.51
CA LEU A 68 2.51 -9.06 -0.78
C LEU A 68 2.90 -8.29 0.48
N HIS A 69 3.70 -7.26 0.32
CA HIS A 69 4.14 -6.41 1.42
C HIS A 69 3.68 -4.98 1.17
N ALA A 70 2.78 -4.48 1.98
CA ALA A 70 2.33 -3.10 1.88
C ALA A 70 2.21 -2.50 3.28
N ASN A 71 2.64 -1.25 3.46
CA ASN A 71 2.61 -0.62 4.79
C ASN A 71 1.17 -0.47 5.32
N TRP A 72 0.22 -0.24 4.42
CA TRP A 72 -1.19 -0.08 4.74
C TRP A 72 -2.06 -1.15 4.09
N ALA A 73 -1.49 -2.32 3.82
CA ALA A 73 -2.18 -3.48 3.23
C ALA A 73 -2.85 -3.18 1.87
N GLY A 74 -2.46 -2.11 1.19
CA GLY A 74 -3.06 -1.72 -0.07
C GLY A 74 -4.17 -0.69 0.06
N GLN A 75 -4.46 -0.17 1.25
CA GLN A 75 -5.56 0.79 1.46
C GLN A 75 -5.45 2.05 0.60
N ASN A 76 -4.26 2.40 0.16
CA ASN A 76 -4.01 3.56 -0.70
C ASN A 76 -3.56 3.14 -2.11
N VAL A 77 -3.76 1.89 -2.49
CA VAL A 77 -3.34 1.37 -3.80
C VAL A 77 -4.54 1.26 -4.73
N HIS A 78 -4.36 1.78 -5.94
CA HIS A 78 -5.37 1.77 -6.99
C HIS A 78 -4.82 1.00 -8.18
N PHE A 79 -5.35 -0.20 -8.41
CA PHE A 79 -5.01 -1.02 -9.58
C PHE A 79 -6.11 -0.92 -10.62
N GLY A 80 -5.72 -0.70 -11.88
CA GLY A 80 -6.62 -0.87 -13.02
C GLY A 80 -6.94 -2.34 -13.26
N LYS A 81 -7.33 -2.67 -14.50
CA LYS A 81 -7.68 -4.04 -14.91
C LYS A 81 -6.43 -4.81 -15.31
N ASN A 82 -6.46 -6.13 -15.11
CA ASN A 82 -5.44 -7.05 -15.62
C ASN A 82 -4.03 -6.72 -15.17
N VAL A 83 -3.88 -6.25 -13.94
CA VAL A 83 -2.56 -6.02 -13.33
C VAL A 83 -2.04 -7.34 -12.78
N TYR A 84 -0.82 -7.68 -13.13
CA TYR A 84 -0.14 -8.88 -12.64
C TYR A 84 1.02 -8.47 -11.73
N ALA A 85 1.11 -9.10 -10.58
CA ALA A 85 2.25 -8.91 -9.67
C ALA A 85 2.84 -10.25 -9.27
N ASN A 86 4.14 -10.39 -9.50
CA ASN A 86 4.89 -11.54 -9.03
C ASN A 86 5.15 -11.39 -7.52
N PHE A 87 5.74 -12.42 -6.91
CA PHE A 87 5.92 -12.47 -5.46
C PHE A 87 6.86 -11.37 -4.94
N ASN A 88 6.67 -11.01 -3.70
CA ASN A 88 7.42 -9.97 -2.98
C ASN A 88 7.27 -8.57 -3.57
N LEU A 89 6.11 -8.27 -4.15
CA LEU A 89 5.78 -6.88 -4.47
C LEU A 89 5.71 -6.11 -3.15
N THR A 90 6.47 -5.01 -3.05
CA THR A 90 6.51 -4.16 -1.87
C THR A 90 5.96 -2.79 -2.22
N LEU A 91 4.85 -2.43 -1.59
CA LEU A 91 4.16 -1.17 -1.81
C LEU A 91 4.19 -0.35 -0.52
N VAL A 92 5.04 0.68 -0.48
CA VAL A 92 5.04 1.61 0.64
C VAL A 92 3.92 2.62 0.38
N ASP A 93 2.70 2.21 0.70
CA ASP A 93 1.46 2.91 0.40
C ASP A 93 1.03 3.83 1.53
N ASP A 94 1.97 4.59 2.07
CA ASP A 94 1.68 5.60 3.09
C ASP A 94 0.77 6.70 2.53
N THR A 95 0.88 6.99 1.23
CA THR A 95 -0.14 7.69 0.46
C THR A 95 -0.41 6.94 -0.84
N HIS A 96 -1.08 7.54 -1.79
CA HIS A 96 -1.67 6.84 -2.94
C HIS A 96 -0.67 6.40 -3.99
N ILE A 97 -0.82 5.15 -4.43
CA ILE A 97 -0.14 4.56 -5.58
C ILE A 97 -1.21 4.25 -6.62
N TYR A 98 -1.09 4.83 -7.81
CA TYR A 98 -2.01 4.63 -8.91
C TYR A 98 -1.32 3.80 -10.00
N VAL A 99 -1.91 2.66 -10.34
CA VAL A 99 -1.38 1.73 -11.34
C VAL A 99 -2.42 1.53 -12.42
N GLY A 100 -2.04 1.77 -13.67
CA GLY A 100 -2.93 1.64 -14.82
C GLY A 100 -3.26 0.19 -15.17
N ASP A 101 -3.90 0.01 -16.32
CA ASP A 101 -4.31 -1.31 -16.80
C ASP A 101 -3.13 -2.10 -17.34
N GLY A 102 -3.15 -3.40 -17.19
CA GLY A 102 -2.22 -4.33 -17.84
C GLY A 102 -0.76 -4.20 -17.39
N VAL A 103 -0.51 -3.56 -16.26
CA VAL A 103 0.85 -3.44 -15.70
C VAL A 103 1.32 -4.79 -15.18
N MET A 104 2.58 -5.10 -15.40
CA MET A 104 3.19 -6.35 -14.94
C MET A 104 4.38 -6.04 -14.04
N PHE A 105 4.28 -6.45 -12.78
CA PHE A 105 5.39 -6.34 -11.83
C PHE A 105 6.17 -7.65 -11.77
N GLY A 106 7.48 -7.59 -12.02
CA GLY A 106 8.37 -8.72 -11.77
C GLY A 106 8.55 -8.97 -10.26
N PRO A 107 9.31 -10.01 -9.90
CA PRO A 107 9.53 -10.30 -8.47
C PRO A 107 10.37 -9.22 -7.81
N ASN A 108 10.12 -9.00 -6.52
CA ASN A 108 10.90 -8.11 -5.66
C ASN A 108 10.92 -6.64 -6.13
N VAL A 109 9.85 -6.17 -6.76
CA VAL A 109 9.70 -4.74 -7.12
C VAL A 109 9.24 -3.97 -5.90
N THR A 110 9.82 -2.79 -5.69
CA THR A 110 9.40 -1.87 -4.62
C THR A 110 8.92 -0.56 -5.23
N VAL A 111 7.72 -0.12 -4.78
CA VAL A 111 7.16 1.21 -5.09
C VAL A 111 6.96 1.93 -3.77
N CYS A 112 7.54 3.11 -3.64
CA CYS A 112 7.57 3.82 -2.37
C CYS A 112 7.03 5.24 -2.50
N THR A 113 6.03 5.59 -1.70
CA THR A 113 5.48 6.95 -1.62
C THR A 113 6.05 7.75 -0.46
N GLY A 114 6.61 7.09 0.55
CA GLY A 114 7.00 7.71 1.81
C GLY A 114 8.49 7.88 1.96
N THR A 115 8.87 8.94 2.66
CA THR A 115 10.26 9.21 2.99
C THR A 115 10.35 10.01 4.30
N HIS A 116 11.57 10.29 4.73
CA HIS A 116 11.83 11.05 5.94
C HIS A 116 12.69 12.27 5.62
N PRO A 117 12.43 13.43 6.25
CA PRO A 117 13.30 14.58 6.08
C PRO A 117 14.74 14.27 6.50
N VAL A 118 15.69 14.89 5.83
CA VAL A 118 17.10 14.72 6.19
C VAL A 118 17.55 15.62 7.35
N HIS A 119 16.75 16.61 7.69
CA HIS A 119 17.04 17.52 8.82
C HIS A 119 17.14 16.71 10.13
N PRO A 120 18.26 16.81 10.87
CA PRO A 120 18.51 15.92 12.02
C PRO A 120 17.44 15.96 13.11
N GLU A 121 16.92 17.13 13.45
CA GLU A 121 15.91 17.27 14.50
C GLU A 121 14.59 16.62 14.10
N LEU A 122 14.17 16.81 12.85
CA LEU A 122 12.95 16.18 12.33
C LEU A 122 13.12 14.69 12.23
N ARG A 123 14.27 14.23 11.75
CA ARG A 123 14.55 12.80 11.64
C ARG A 123 14.58 12.12 13.02
N ALA A 124 15.16 12.77 14.03
CA ALA A 124 15.17 12.24 15.39
C ALA A 124 13.77 12.05 15.97
N ARG A 125 12.82 12.89 15.54
CA ARG A 125 11.41 12.81 15.92
C ARG A 125 10.59 11.91 15.02
N GLN A 126 11.24 11.19 14.08
CA GLN A 126 10.60 10.29 13.14
C GLN A 126 9.59 10.98 12.21
N ALA A 127 9.84 12.24 11.88
CA ALA A 127 9.03 12.95 10.91
C ALA A 127 9.06 12.24 9.55
N GLN A 128 7.96 12.30 8.83
CA GLN A 128 7.86 11.71 7.52
C GLN A 128 6.94 12.54 6.62
N TYR A 129 7.04 12.33 5.32
CA TYR A 129 6.12 12.92 4.35
C TYR A 129 6.01 12.01 3.14
N ASN A 130 4.91 12.13 2.41
CA ASN A 130 4.56 11.22 1.33
C ASN A 130 4.14 11.98 0.10
N LEU A 131 4.49 11.45 -1.08
CA LEU A 131 4.00 11.97 -2.36
C LEU A 131 3.46 10.79 -3.17
N PRO A 132 2.35 10.99 -3.91
CA PRO A 132 1.76 9.91 -4.68
C PRO A 132 2.67 9.46 -5.83
N VAL A 133 2.50 8.20 -6.23
CA VAL A 133 3.19 7.61 -7.37
C VAL A 133 2.15 7.21 -8.42
N HIS A 134 2.43 7.51 -9.67
CA HIS A 134 1.59 7.14 -10.81
C HIS A 134 2.37 6.27 -11.79
N ILE A 135 1.83 5.08 -12.08
CA ILE A 135 2.38 4.15 -13.07
C ILE A 135 1.33 4.02 -14.18
N GLY A 136 1.71 4.34 -15.41
CA GLY A 136 0.80 4.28 -16.57
C GLY A 136 0.44 2.85 -16.94
N SER A 137 -0.48 2.72 -17.93
CA SER A 137 -0.94 1.41 -18.37
C SER A 137 0.14 0.69 -19.19
N TYR A 138 0.13 -0.64 -19.09
CA TYR A 138 0.98 -1.55 -19.89
C TYR A 138 2.49 -1.37 -19.65
N VAL A 139 2.86 -0.89 -18.47
CA VAL A 139 4.26 -0.86 -18.04
C VAL A 139 4.69 -2.23 -17.53
#